data_b773cdf164be967afd75d0982ddf35c3
#
_entry.id   b773cdf164be967afd75d0982ddf35c3
#
_cell.length_a   1.000
_cell.length_b   1.000
_cell.length_c   1.000
_cell.angle_alpha   90.00
_cell.angle_beta   90.00
_cell.angle_gamma   90.00
#
_symmetry.space_group_name_H-M   'P 1'
#
loop_
_entity.id
_entity.type
_entity.pdbx_description
1 polymer ?
#
loop_
_entity_poly.entity_id
_entity_poly.type
_entity_poly.pdbx_seq_one_letter_code
_entity_poly.pdbx_strand_id
1 'polypeptide(L)'
;TGKPTDMGRRMAKLPLAPRTARMLLWGAAHGHGPLACCLAALLEERDPLAAAAAPDGQKHAHHNRQDCDLTRRLDWLCRQPDSRQPNSRQTGLREPRRDRDDRGQQGLRQRIRRQSLRLTRYTASGESGSASAAIDDRLNGATDVLFAAALSDMESTGMLVAIAWPEQVAMLQAGSLNTVNSAGSPTAAYRMCNGRSALVAQTDTLARQDFLAVAHVDGALPHGRIRLAAALDSKAINSLFSQQIIDQDTVRVSDAGQISARHQRTLGALLLEDTPLPRPKPEQVAAALCACVRDQGMDCLPWDDQSRQWRARVSLLRQLDGDPWPLMDDATLLDDLENWLAPALGGCPSLAGLSASAFFDALRGLLPGHLRRQLETLAPTPWQVPSGAQKPILYGEEGGPTLDVKLQEMFGSKETPTIAQGRVPLLLRLNSPAGRPLQITRDLAHFWRNGYPAVRSEMRGRYPRHPWPE
;
A
#
# COMPACT_ATOMS: atom_id res chain seq x y z
N THR A 1 13.56 -27.16 8.21
CA THR A 1 14.21 -28.27 8.96
C THR A 1 13.48 -29.61 8.82
N GLY A 2 12.27 -29.68 8.24
CA GLY A 2 11.50 -30.91 7.96
C GLY A 2 10.99 -31.70 9.18
N LYS A 3 11.34 -31.27 10.41
CA LYS A 3 10.87 -31.93 11.64
C LYS A 3 9.65 -31.22 12.21
N PRO A 4 8.61 -31.96 12.70
CA PRO A 4 7.45 -31.37 13.31
C PRO A 4 7.82 -30.61 14.60
N THR A 5 7.21 -29.46 14.85
CA THR A 5 7.33 -28.70 16.10
C THR A 5 6.64 -29.47 17.25
N ASP A 6 6.90 -29.08 18.51
CA ASP A 6 6.20 -29.68 19.67
C ASP A 6 4.69 -29.48 19.57
N MET A 7 4.24 -28.29 19.14
CA MET A 7 2.85 -28.02 18.87
C MET A 7 2.30 -28.98 17.79
N GLY A 8 3.03 -29.16 16.69
CA GLY A 8 2.62 -30.06 15.60
C GLY A 8 2.51 -31.52 16.09
N ARG A 9 3.41 -32.00 16.94
CA ARG A 9 3.33 -33.35 17.55
C ARG A 9 2.12 -33.49 18.47
N ARG A 10 1.77 -32.46 19.23
CA ARG A 10 0.58 -32.44 20.08
C ARG A 10 -0.70 -32.42 19.23
N MET A 11 -0.75 -31.61 18.18
CA MET A 11 -1.88 -31.55 17.25
C MET A 11 -2.12 -32.89 16.57
N ALA A 12 -1.07 -33.62 16.16
CA ALA A 12 -1.18 -34.92 15.49
C ALA A 12 -1.80 -36.03 16.37
N LYS A 13 -1.81 -35.85 17.69
CA LYS A 13 -2.46 -36.81 18.63
C LYS A 13 -3.96 -36.59 18.75
N LEU A 14 -4.50 -35.48 18.24
CA LEU A 14 -5.91 -35.14 18.34
C LEU A 14 -6.68 -35.67 17.11
N PRO A 15 -7.86 -36.25 17.30
CA PRO A 15 -8.74 -36.68 16.19
C PRO A 15 -9.51 -35.47 15.63
N LEU A 16 -8.78 -34.42 15.21
CA LEU A 16 -9.31 -33.14 14.73
C LEU A 16 -8.51 -32.64 13.52
N ALA A 17 -9.15 -31.83 12.69
CA ALA A 17 -8.44 -31.12 11.65
C ALA A 17 -7.35 -30.20 12.27
N PRO A 18 -6.23 -29.94 11.58
CA PRO A 18 -5.10 -29.19 12.17
C PRO A 18 -5.48 -27.81 12.73
N ARG A 19 -6.41 -27.12 12.12
CA ARG A 19 -6.87 -25.78 12.56
C ARG A 19 -7.66 -25.86 13.85
N THR A 20 -8.61 -26.77 13.93
CA THR A 20 -9.41 -27.03 15.13
C THR A 20 -8.57 -27.61 16.27
N ALA A 21 -7.57 -28.45 15.95
CA ALA A 21 -6.60 -28.94 16.92
C ALA A 21 -5.75 -27.80 17.52
N ARG A 22 -5.27 -26.85 16.69
CA ARG A 22 -4.56 -25.66 17.15
C ARG A 22 -5.40 -24.80 18.08
N MET A 23 -6.65 -24.54 17.70
CA MET A 23 -7.62 -23.78 18.50
C MET A 23 -7.84 -24.44 19.87
N LEU A 24 -8.04 -25.75 19.89
CA LEU A 24 -8.27 -26.51 21.13
C LEU A 24 -7.06 -26.41 22.06
N LEU A 25 -5.86 -26.66 21.56
CA LEU A 25 -4.64 -26.61 22.37
C LEU A 25 -4.35 -25.21 22.89
N TRP A 26 -4.58 -24.19 22.08
CA TRP A 26 -4.43 -22.80 22.50
C TRP A 26 -5.46 -22.43 23.57
N GLY A 27 -6.74 -22.76 23.34
CA GLY A 27 -7.81 -22.51 24.31
C GLY A 27 -7.56 -23.17 25.64
N ALA A 28 -7.11 -24.43 25.63
CA ALA A 28 -6.75 -25.15 26.86
C ALA A 28 -5.61 -24.48 27.65
N ALA A 29 -4.61 -23.95 26.92
CA ALA A 29 -3.46 -23.28 27.55
C ALA A 29 -3.81 -21.89 28.12
N HIS A 30 -4.90 -21.26 27.66
CA HIS A 30 -5.29 -19.89 28.05
C HIS A 30 -6.58 -19.83 28.88
N GLY A 31 -7.04 -20.95 29.44
CA GLY A 31 -8.22 -20.99 30.31
C GLY A 31 -9.56 -21.14 29.60
N HIS A 32 -9.58 -21.24 28.27
CA HIS A 32 -10.78 -21.39 27.43
C HIS A 32 -11.05 -22.86 27.02
N GLY A 33 -10.49 -23.82 27.73
CA GLY A 33 -10.55 -25.25 27.40
C GLY A 33 -11.98 -25.78 27.19
N PRO A 34 -12.92 -25.55 28.14
CA PRO A 34 -14.32 -25.98 27.97
C PRO A 34 -14.99 -25.47 26.70
N LEU A 35 -14.88 -24.18 26.41
CA LEU A 35 -15.42 -23.55 25.21
C LEU A 35 -14.75 -24.10 23.95
N ALA A 36 -13.42 -24.22 23.95
CA ALA A 36 -12.67 -24.76 22.82
C ALA A 36 -13.05 -26.21 22.48
N CYS A 37 -13.32 -27.05 23.48
CA CYS A 37 -13.82 -28.41 23.27
C CYS A 37 -15.21 -28.42 22.63
N CYS A 38 -16.13 -27.59 23.10
CA CYS A 38 -17.46 -27.47 22.54
C CYS A 38 -17.41 -26.94 21.08
N LEU A 39 -16.61 -25.92 20.84
CA LEU A 39 -16.46 -25.30 19.54
C LEU A 39 -15.78 -26.26 18.55
N ALA A 40 -14.73 -26.97 18.93
CA ALA A 40 -14.07 -27.94 18.09
C ALA A 40 -15.01 -29.08 17.70
N ALA A 41 -15.78 -29.62 18.64
CA ALA A 41 -16.75 -30.67 18.36
C ALA A 41 -17.90 -30.19 17.44
N LEU A 42 -18.32 -28.93 17.60
CA LEU A 42 -19.36 -28.31 16.76
C LEU A 42 -18.89 -28.12 15.31
N LEU A 43 -17.65 -27.67 15.10
CA LEU A 43 -17.09 -27.36 13.79
C LEU A 43 -16.73 -28.61 12.97
N GLU A 44 -16.56 -29.77 13.60
CA GLU A 44 -16.31 -31.05 12.92
C GLU A 44 -17.61 -31.74 12.46
N GLU A 45 -18.75 -31.30 12.96
CA GLU A 45 -20.05 -31.88 12.62
C GLU A 45 -20.84 -30.95 11.68
N ARG A 46 -21.89 -31.50 11.11
CA ARG A 46 -22.84 -30.71 10.28
C ARG A 46 -23.47 -29.60 11.14
N ASP A 47 -23.59 -28.41 10.56
CA ASP A 47 -24.23 -27.26 11.22
C ASP A 47 -25.63 -27.60 11.71
N PRO A 48 -25.89 -27.58 13.03
CA PRO A 48 -27.20 -27.99 13.59
C PRO A 48 -28.32 -27.00 13.25
N LEU A 49 -27.99 -25.75 12.92
CA LEU A 49 -28.95 -24.71 12.59
C LEU A 49 -29.03 -24.47 11.06
N ALA A 50 -28.23 -25.18 10.25
CA ALA A 50 -28.41 -25.17 8.81
C ALA A 50 -29.79 -25.68 8.48
N ALA A 51 -30.54 -24.90 7.72
CA ALA A 51 -31.90 -25.31 7.33
C ALA A 51 -31.91 -26.70 6.71
N ALA A 52 -32.66 -27.61 7.30
CA ALA A 52 -33.17 -28.73 6.55
C ALA A 52 -33.85 -28.15 5.31
N ALA A 53 -33.38 -28.52 4.12
CA ALA A 53 -33.97 -28.12 2.85
C ALA A 53 -35.45 -28.43 2.90
N ALA A 54 -36.31 -27.47 3.06
CA ALA A 54 -37.74 -27.66 2.97
C ALA A 54 -38.06 -27.92 1.49
N PRO A 55 -38.67 -29.04 1.15
CA PRO A 55 -39.24 -29.19 -0.17
C PRO A 55 -40.39 -28.23 -0.31
N ASP A 56 -40.36 -27.48 -1.40
CA ASP A 56 -41.42 -26.69 -2.02
C ASP A 56 -42.55 -26.07 -1.18
N GLY A 57 -42.65 -24.75 -1.20
CA GLY A 57 -43.89 -24.03 -1.22
C GLY A 57 -44.16 -22.94 -0.19
N GLN A 58 -43.30 -22.70 0.84
CA GLN A 58 -43.58 -21.63 1.80
C GLN A 58 -42.46 -20.59 1.90
N LYS A 59 -42.57 -19.54 1.09
CA LYS A 59 -41.60 -18.43 0.99
C LYS A 59 -41.54 -17.47 2.19
N HIS A 60 -42.40 -17.65 3.21
CA HIS A 60 -42.55 -16.66 4.28
C HIS A 60 -41.94 -16.97 5.65
N ALA A 61 -41.31 -18.14 5.84
CA ALA A 61 -40.66 -18.54 7.10
C ALA A 61 -39.13 -18.45 7.08
N HIS A 62 -38.50 -17.83 6.05
CA HIS A 62 -37.07 -17.92 5.81
C HIS A 62 -36.20 -16.88 6.53
N HIS A 63 -36.78 -15.90 7.23
CA HIS A 63 -36.02 -14.78 7.80
C HIS A 63 -35.14 -15.17 9.01
N ASN A 64 -35.43 -16.27 9.71
CA ASN A 64 -34.68 -16.69 10.91
C ASN A 64 -33.67 -17.82 10.68
N ARG A 65 -33.45 -18.26 9.43
CA ARG A 65 -32.65 -19.45 9.09
C ARG A 65 -31.27 -19.17 8.46
N GLN A 66 -30.83 -17.90 8.45
CA GLN A 66 -29.60 -17.50 7.75
C GLN A 66 -28.54 -16.89 8.68
N ASP A 67 -28.72 -17.02 9.98
CA ASP A 67 -27.80 -16.51 10.96
C ASP A 67 -26.48 -17.30 10.95
N CYS A 68 -25.34 -16.60 10.81
CA CYS A 68 -24.02 -17.21 10.77
C CYS A 68 -23.32 -17.24 12.14
N ASP A 69 -23.95 -16.75 13.21
CA ASP A 69 -23.38 -16.63 14.54
C ASP A 69 -23.11 -17.98 15.21
N LEU A 70 -21.85 -18.29 15.48
CA LEU A 70 -21.42 -19.48 16.20
C LEU A 70 -21.87 -19.50 17.67
N THR A 71 -22.07 -18.33 18.29
CA THR A 71 -22.51 -18.24 19.69
C THR A 71 -23.91 -18.83 19.86
N ARG A 72 -24.79 -18.66 18.88
CA ARG A 72 -26.14 -19.28 18.89
C ARG A 72 -26.07 -20.81 18.80
N ARG A 73 -25.12 -21.35 18.05
CA ARG A 73 -24.90 -22.79 17.91
C ARG A 73 -24.36 -23.38 19.19
N LEU A 74 -23.45 -22.65 19.85
CA LEU A 74 -22.94 -23.00 21.16
C LEU A 74 -24.04 -22.93 22.23
N ASP A 75 -24.87 -21.91 22.22
CA ASP A 75 -26.01 -21.78 23.12
C ASP A 75 -26.97 -22.96 22.93
N TRP A 76 -27.32 -23.30 21.70
CA TRP A 76 -28.11 -24.49 21.37
C TRP A 76 -27.46 -25.77 21.89
N LEU A 77 -26.13 -25.93 21.80
CA LEU A 77 -25.42 -27.11 22.26
C LEU A 77 -25.41 -27.21 23.80
N CYS A 78 -25.13 -26.10 24.47
CA CYS A 78 -24.81 -26.07 25.91
C CYS A 78 -26.04 -26.00 26.81
N ARG A 79 -27.11 -25.26 26.46
CA ARG A 79 -28.32 -25.21 27.27
C ARG A 79 -29.04 -26.55 27.26
N GLN A 80 -29.59 -26.93 28.40
CA GLN A 80 -30.51 -28.09 28.44
C GLN A 80 -31.82 -27.72 27.75
N PRO A 81 -32.48 -28.67 27.01
CA PRO A 81 -33.81 -28.44 26.51
C PRO A 81 -34.74 -28.26 27.70
N ASP A 82 -35.46 -27.15 27.73
CA ASP A 82 -36.46 -26.90 28.77
C ASP A 82 -37.43 -28.11 28.85
N SER A 83 -37.36 -28.88 29.92
CA SER A 83 -38.26 -29.95 30.24
C SER A 83 -39.69 -29.45 30.61
N ARG A 84 -39.92 -28.13 30.53
CA ARG A 84 -41.16 -27.46 30.95
C ARG A 84 -41.98 -26.89 29.81
N GLN A 85 -41.90 -27.35 28.58
CA GLN A 85 -43.01 -27.08 27.66
C GLN A 85 -44.14 -28.02 28.02
N PRO A 86 -45.29 -27.49 28.53
CA PRO A 86 -46.45 -28.33 28.80
C PRO A 86 -46.92 -28.98 27.49
N ASN A 87 -47.02 -30.31 27.53
CA ASN A 87 -47.69 -31.09 26.48
C ASN A 87 -48.94 -30.37 26.00
N SER A 88 -48.92 -29.72 24.87
CA SER A 88 -50.13 -29.33 24.16
C SER A 88 -50.78 -30.58 23.55
N ARG A 89 -51.27 -31.44 24.46
CA ARG A 89 -52.11 -32.59 24.13
C ARG A 89 -53.55 -32.22 23.91
N GLN A 90 -53.82 -31.12 23.23
CA GLN A 90 -55.17 -30.73 22.87
C GLN A 90 -55.21 -30.06 21.49
N THR A 91 -54.89 -30.80 20.45
CA THR A 91 -55.55 -30.73 19.13
C THR A 91 -54.91 -31.84 18.26
N GLY A 92 -55.76 -32.77 17.88
CA GLY A 92 -55.42 -34.07 17.28
C GLY A 92 -54.99 -34.04 15.80
N LEU A 93 -54.00 -33.24 15.45
CA LEU A 93 -53.31 -33.28 14.13
C LEU A 93 -51.82 -33.27 14.36
N ARG A 94 -51.21 -34.41 14.68
CA ARG A 94 -49.77 -34.64 14.67
C ARG A 94 -49.26 -34.62 13.26
N GLU A 95 -48.45 -33.62 12.87
CA GLU A 95 -47.66 -33.67 11.66
C GLU A 95 -46.45 -34.62 11.86
N PRO A 96 -46.41 -35.78 11.19
CA PRO A 96 -45.35 -36.80 11.38
C PRO A 96 -43.94 -36.34 10.95
N ARG A 97 -43.79 -35.20 10.30
CA ARG A 97 -42.52 -34.63 9.85
C ARG A 97 -41.77 -33.86 10.96
N ARG A 98 -42.44 -33.11 11.85
CA ARG A 98 -41.81 -32.39 12.99
C ARG A 98 -41.16 -33.38 13.97
N ASP A 99 -41.79 -34.48 14.30
CA ASP A 99 -41.24 -35.47 15.22
C ASP A 99 -39.97 -36.20 14.72
N ARG A 100 -39.75 -36.29 13.39
CA ARG A 100 -38.50 -36.84 12.80
C ARG A 100 -37.35 -35.85 12.85
N ASP A 101 -37.59 -34.60 12.55
CA ASP A 101 -36.57 -33.54 12.58
C ASP A 101 -36.08 -33.26 14.00
N ASP A 102 -36.98 -33.27 14.98
CA ASP A 102 -36.63 -33.08 16.40
C ASP A 102 -35.77 -34.24 16.92
N ARG A 103 -36.05 -35.48 16.56
CA ARG A 103 -35.24 -36.67 16.94
C ARG A 103 -33.86 -36.64 16.27
N GLY A 104 -33.78 -36.19 15.02
CA GLY A 104 -32.55 -36.01 14.28
C GLY A 104 -31.63 -34.95 14.94
N GLN A 105 -32.21 -33.84 15.33
CA GLN A 105 -31.47 -32.77 16.02
C GLN A 105 -31.02 -33.15 17.42
N GLN A 106 -31.86 -33.89 18.18
CA GLN A 106 -31.46 -34.42 19.49
C GLN A 106 -30.32 -35.43 19.37
N GLY A 107 -30.35 -36.32 18.39
CA GLY A 107 -29.27 -37.26 18.11
C GLY A 107 -27.95 -36.56 17.74
N LEU A 108 -27.99 -35.54 16.91
CA LEU A 108 -26.85 -34.70 16.54
C LEU A 108 -26.27 -33.99 17.76
N ARG A 109 -27.12 -33.35 18.57
CA ARG A 109 -26.72 -32.69 19.80
C ARG A 109 -26.00 -33.63 20.77
N GLN A 110 -26.52 -34.83 20.97
CA GLN A 110 -25.91 -35.84 21.85
C GLN A 110 -24.54 -36.29 21.30
N ARG A 111 -24.38 -36.42 19.98
CA ARG A 111 -23.08 -36.75 19.38
C ARG A 111 -22.06 -35.66 19.64
N ILE A 112 -22.41 -34.40 19.37
CA ILE A 112 -21.52 -33.25 19.59
C ILE A 112 -21.16 -33.17 21.07
N ARG A 113 -22.11 -33.32 22.00
CA ARG A 113 -21.84 -33.30 23.45
C ARG A 113 -20.87 -34.40 23.89
N ARG A 114 -21.05 -35.62 23.37
CA ARG A 114 -20.11 -36.74 23.63
C ARG A 114 -18.70 -36.46 23.09
N GLN A 115 -18.61 -35.87 21.93
CA GLN A 115 -17.32 -35.49 21.33
C GLN A 115 -16.64 -34.39 22.15
N SER A 116 -17.37 -33.35 22.58
CA SER A 116 -16.85 -32.32 23.47
C SER A 116 -16.23 -32.91 24.72
N LEU A 117 -16.95 -33.83 25.37
CA LEU A 117 -16.43 -34.56 26.58
C LEU A 117 -15.21 -35.44 26.29
N ARG A 118 -15.11 -36.02 25.10
CA ARG A 118 -13.90 -36.77 24.73
C ARG A 118 -12.71 -35.83 24.57
N LEU A 119 -12.90 -34.65 24.01
CA LEU A 119 -11.85 -33.66 23.78
C LEU A 119 -11.30 -33.08 25.09
N THR A 120 -12.12 -32.98 26.15
CA THR A 120 -11.61 -32.51 27.47
C THR A 120 -10.59 -33.46 28.05
N ARG A 121 -10.65 -34.76 27.75
CA ARG A 121 -9.64 -35.73 28.20
C ARG A 121 -8.25 -35.43 27.61
N TYR A 122 -8.19 -34.97 26.35
CA TYR A 122 -6.93 -34.60 25.71
C TYR A 122 -6.35 -33.27 26.23
N THR A 123 -7.20 -32.41 26.78
CA THR A 123 -6.76 -31.13 27.34
C THR A 123 -6.35 -31.28 28.83
N ALA A 124 -6.93 -32.23 29.59
CA ALA A 124 -6.65 -32.49 30.98
C ALA A 124 -5.41 -33.37 31.19
N SER A 125 -5.13 -34.29 30.25
CA SER A 125 -3.99 -35.21 30.33
C SER A 125 -2.78 -34.60 29.62
N GLY A 126 -2.02 -33.81 30.34
CA GLY A 126 -0.70 -33.32 29.88
C GLY A 126 0.33 -34.43 29.63
N GLU A 127 0.17 -35.64 30.12
CA GLU A 127 1.01 -36.84 29.89
C GLU A 127 0.32 -38.07 30.48
N SER A 128 -0.22 -38.89 29.66
CA SER A 128 -0.44 -40.34 29.75
C SER A 128 -1.85 -40.78 29.35
N GLY A 129 -1.91 -41.37 28.16
CA GLY A 129 -3.08 -42.13 27.71
C GLY A 129 -3.14 -43.49 28.41
N SER A 130 -3.89 -43.59 29.48
CA SER A 130 -4.37 -44.86 30.00
C SER A 130 -5.37 -44.64 31.13
N ALA A 131 -6.64 -44.39 30.75
CA ALA A 131 -7.75 -44.64 31.67
C ALA A 131 -9.01 -44.91 30.85
N SER A 132 -9.16 -46.12 30.42
CA SER A 132 -10.36 -46.66 29.81
C SER A 132 -11.34 -47.17 30.86
N ALA A 133 -12.62 -46.95 30.65
CA ALA A 133 -13.74 -47.79 31.03
C ALA A 133 -14.48 -47.66 32.37
N ALA A 134 -14.29 -46.68 33.23
CA ALA A 134 -15.08 -46.54 34.48
C ALA A 134 -15.76 -45.17 34.65
N ILE A 135 -16.42 -44.62 33.62
CA ILE A 135 -16.80 -43.22 33.61
C ILE A 135 -18.28 -42.94 33.26
N ASP A 136 -19.13 -43.94 33.06
CA ASP A 136 -20.50 -43.63 32.62
C ASP A 136 -21.39 -43.00 33.73
N ASP A 137 -21.13 -43.26 34.99
CA ASP A 137 -21.97 -42.71 36.08
C ASP A 137 -21.48 -41.38 36.68
N ARG A 138 -20.19 -41.00 36.42
CA ARG A 138 -19.65 -39.67 36.78
C ARG A 138 -19.84 -38.60 35.69
N LEU A 139 -20.35 -39.02 34.55
CA LEU A 139 -20.44 -38.18 33.34
C LEU A 139 -21.50 -37.07 33.43
N ASN A 140 -22.62 -37.27 34.13
CA ASN A 140 -23.68 -36.29 34.16
C ASN A 140 -23.27 -34.97 34.89
N GLY A 141 -22.61 -35.04 36.05
CA GLY A 141 -22.14 -33.85 36.74
C GLY A 141 -20.99 -33.14 36.04
N ALA A 142 -20.03 -33.89 35.47
CA ALA A 142 -18.91 -33.33 34.70
C ALA A 142 -19.38 -32.69 33.37
N THR A 143 -20.47 -33.23 32.81
CA THR A 143 -21.10 -32.71 31.60
C THR A 143 -21.67 -31.32 31.82
N ASP A 144 -22.44 -31.16 32.89
CA ASP A 144 -23.11 -29.88 33.19
C ASP A 144 -22.07 -28.80 33.58
N VAL A 145 -21.00 -29.16 34.27
CA VAL A 145 -19.89 -28.23 34.57
C VAL A 145 -19.18 -27.76 33.28
N LEU A 146 -18.90 -28.68 32.36
CA LEU A 146 -18.25 -28.33 31.08
C LEU A 146 -19.09 -27.32 30.28
N PHE A 147 -20.38 -27.61 30.11
CA PHE A 147 -21.25 -26.77 29.32
C PHE A 147 -21.59 -25.44 30.01
N ALA A 148 -21.71 -25.42 31.33
CA ALA A 148 -21.86 -24.20 32.10
C ALA A 148 -20.61 -23.31 31.98
N ALA A 149 -19.41 -23.89 32.08
CA ALA A 149 -18.16 -23.15 31.89
C ALA A 149 -18.02 -22.63 30.44
N ALA A 150 -18.42 -23.41 29.45
CA ALA A 150 -18.43 -22.95 28.07
C ALA A 150 -19.42 -21.78 27.83
N LEU A 151 -20.59 -21.82 28.47
CA LEU A 151 -21.59 -20.73 28.39
C LEU A 151 -21.08 -19.45 29.05
N SER A 152 -20.37 -19.52 30.17
CA SER A 152 -19.83 -18.35 30.84
C SER A 152 -18.69 -17.68 30.08
N ASP A 153 -18.07 -18.36 29.11
CA ASP A 153 -16.90 -17.89 28.34
C ASP A 153 -17.24 -17.63 26.86
N MET A 154 -18.52 -17.53 26.50
CA MET A 154 -18.94 -17.41 25.08
C MET A 154 -18.38 -16.19 24.37
N GLU A 155 -18.03 -15.12 25.08
CA GLU A 155 -17.39 -13.93 24.51
C GLU A 155 -16.03 -14.24 23.86
N SER A 156 -15.35 -15.31 24.34
CA SER A 156 -14.07 -15.75 23.81
C SER A 156 -14.18 -16.56 22.51
N THR A 157 -15.40 -16.81 22.00
CA THR A 157 -15.61 -17.60 20.77
C THR A 157 -14.87 -17.01 19.57
N GLY A 158 -14.95 -15.69 19.38
CA GLY A 158 -14.25 -15.00 18.29
C GLY A 158 -12.73 -15.17 18.34
N MET A 159 -12.15 -15.10 19.55
CA MET A 159 -10.70 -15.31 19.74
C MET A 159 -10.28 -16.72 19.34
N LEU A 160 -11.03 -17.73 19.77
CA LEU A 160 -10.74 -19.12 19.45
C LEU A 160 -10.82 -19.39 17.94
N VAL A 161 -11.85 -18.86 17.28
CA VAL A 161 -11.99 -18.96 15.82
C VAL A 161 -10.84 -18.22 15.12
N ALA A 162 -10.46 -17.04 15.57
CA ALA A 162 -9.35 -16.27 14.98
C ALA A 162 -8.00 -16.99 15.08
N ILE A 163 -7.77 -17.77 16.15
CA ILE A 163 -6.57 -18.62 16.29
C ILE A 163 -6.57 -19.76 15.24
N ALA A 164 -7.72 -20.31 14.93
CA ALA A 164 -7.84 -21.38 13.95
C ALA A 164 -7.70 -20.86 12.50
N TRP A 165 -8.30 -19.71 12.20
CA TRP A 165 -8.35 -19.11 10.87
C TRP A 165 -7.89 -17.63 10.90
N PRO A 166 -6.62 -17.35 11.19
CA PRO A 166 -6.12 -15.97 11.29
C PRO A 166 -6.27 -15.19 9.97
N GLU A 167 -6.13 -15.85 8.82
CA GLU A 167 -6.30 -15.27 7.51
C GLU A 167 -7.77 -14.92 7.16
N GLN A 168 -8.72 -15.40 7.95
CA GLN A 168 -10.16 -15.15 7.80
C GLN A 168 -10.70 -14.18 8.87
N VAL A 169 -9.86 -13.54 9.67
CA VAL A 169 -10.29 -12.38 10.44
C VAL A 169 -10.78 -11.32 9.46
N ALA A 170 -11.97 -10.78 9.70
CA ALA A 170 -12.67 -9.91 8.77
C ALA A 170 -13.11 -8.62 9.45
N MET A 171 -13.05 -7.50 8.71
CA MET A 171 -13.44 -6.17 9.15
C MET A 171 -14.58 -5.65 8.28
N LEU A 172 -15.57 -5.01 8.90
CA LEU A 172 -16.69 -4.37 8.21
C LEU A 172 -16.17 -3.25 7.31
N GLN A 173 -16.56 -3.29 6.04
CA GLN A 173 -16.19 -2.22 5.10
C GLN A 173 -17.06 -0.98 5.32
N ALA A 174 -16.42 0.19 5.40
CA ALA A 174 -17.11 1.46 5.55
C ALA A 174 -18.13 1.67 4.42
N GLY A 175 -19.35 2.09 4.78
CA GLY A 175 -20.44 2.34 3.82
C GLY A 175 -21.10 1.09 3.23
N SER A 176 -20.68 -0.13 3.62
CA SER A 176 -21.15 -1.38 3.01
C SER A 176 -22.47 -1.92 3.58
N LEU A 177 -23.04 -1.29 4.62
CA LEU A 177 -24.31 -1.72 5.23
C LEU A 177 -25.52 -1.64 4.28
N ASN A 178 -25.40 -0.97 3.15
CA ASN A 178 -26.45 -0.83 2.13
C ASN A 178 -26.10 -1.55 0.82
N THR A 179 -25.12 -2.45 0.83
CA THR A 179 -24.83 -3.27 -0.35
C THR A 179 -25.92 -4.31 -0.54
N VAL A 180 -26.17 -4.67 -1.80
CA VAL A 180 -27.09 -5.74 -2.15
C VAL A 180 -26.32 -6.88 -2.80
N ASN A 181 -26.70 -8.13 -2.51
CA ASN A 181 -26.15 -9.28 -3.19
C ASN A 181 -26.74 -9.42 -4.61
N SER A 182 -26.26 -10.40 -5.37
CA SER A 182 -26.78 -10.71 -6.72
C SER A 182 -28.27 -11.04 -6.78
N ALA A 183 -28.89 -11.36 -5.65
CA ALA A 183 -30.34 -11.63 -5.52
C ALA A 183 -31.12 -10.40 -5.02
N GLY A 184 -30.51 -9.20 -4.94
CA GLY A 184 -31.16 -7.98 -4.49
C GLY A 184 -31.42 -7.86 -2.98
N SER A 185 -30.85 -8.79 -2.17
CA SER A 185 -31.05 -8.76 -0.70
C SER A 185 -29.99 -7.89 -0.03
N PRO A 186 -30.36 -7.08 0.99
CA PRO A 186 -29.41 -6.22 1.69
C PRO A 186 -28.39 -7.05 2.49
N THR A 187 -27.11 -6.65 2.37
CA THR A 187 -25.98 -7.32 3.00
C THR A 187 -24.99 -6.32 3.57
N ALA A 188 -24.17 -6.78 4.51
CA ALA A 188 -22.98 -6.10 4.99
C ALA A 188 -21.75 -6.78 4.38
N ALA A 189 -20.82 -6.01 3.81
CA ALA A 189 -19.61 -6.54 3.24
C ALA A 189 -18.45 -6.44 4.23
N TYR A 190 -17.71 -7.52 4.36
CA TYR A 190 -16.54 -7.68 5.20
C TYR A 190 -15.32 -7.95 4.35
N ARG A 191 -14.20 -7.30 4.64
CA ARG A 191 -12.89 -7.61 4.07
C ARG A 191 -12.13 -8.50 5.03
N MET A 192 -11.55 -9.58 4.54
CA MET A 192 -10.75 -10.52 5.32
C MET A 192 -9.24 -10.18 5.24
N CYS A 193 -8.46 -10.64 6.21
CA CYS A 193 -7.00 -10.49 6.24
C CYS A 193 -6.31 -10.98 4.97
N ASN A 194 -6.84 -12.01 4.31
CA ASN A 194 -6.32 -12.54 3.04
C ASN A 194 -6.71 -11.69 1.81
N GLY A 195 -7.37 -10.55 1.99
CA GLY A 195 -7.78 -9.64 0.93
C GLY A 195 -9.10 -9.98 0.23
N ARG A 196 -9.74 -11.13 0.54
CA ARG A 196 -11.04 -11.49 -0.01
C ARG A 196 -12.15 -10.71 0.69
N SER A 197 -13.24 -10.44 -0.04
CA SER A 197 -14.47 -9.90 0.55
C SER A 197 -15.51 -10.99 0.72
N ALA A 198 -16.31 -10.88 1.77
CA ALA A 198 -17.42 -11.79 2.05
C ALA A 198 -18.63 -11.03 2.59
N LEU A 199 -19.81 -11.57 2.37
CA LEU A 199 -21.09 -10.94 2.68
C LEU A 199 -21.78 -11.63 3.84
N VAL A 200 -22.40 -10.82 4.70
CA VAL A 200 -23.31 -11.24 5.76
C VAL A 200 -24.69 -10.65 5.45
N ALA A 201 -25.76 -11.40 5.65
CA ALA A 201 -27.11 -10.85 5.50
C ALA A 201 -27.34 -9.72 6.50
N GLN A 202 -27.96 -8.60 6.10
CA GLN A 202 -28.16 -7.45 6.98
C GLN A 202 -29.06 -7.77 8.18
N THR A 203 -29.88 -8.82 8.06
CA THR A 203 -30.74 -9.34 9.14
C THR A 203 -30.01 -10.21 10.16
N ASP A 204 -28.74 -10.55 9.91
CA ASP A 204 -27.90 -11.33 10.80
C ASP A 204 -27.44 -10.50 11.99
N THR A 205 -27.34 -11.10 13.17
CA THR A 205 -26.88 -10.43 14.39
C THR A 205 -25.44 -9.91 14.28
N LEU A 206 -24.63 -10.55 13.43
CA LEU A 206 -23.23 -10.18 13.20
C LEU A 206 -23.04 -9.08 12.15
N ALA A 207 -24.09 -8.67 11.43
CA ALA A 207 -23.99 -7.73 10.30
C ALA A 207 -23.47 -6.33 10.67
N ARG A 208 -23.49 -5.97 11.96
CA ARG A 208 -23.08 -4.64 12.47
C ARG A 208 -21.83 -4.71 13.35
N GLN A 209 -21.20 -5.85 13.46
CA GLN A 209 -19.97 -6.01 14.22
C GLN A 209 -18.79 -5.44 13.41
N ASP A 210 -17.91 -4.71 14.05
CA ASP A 210 -16.74 -4.12 13.39
C ASP A 210 -15.81 -5.22 12.87
N PHE A 211 -15.63 -6.29 13.66
CA PHE A 211 -14.77 -7.41 13.30
C PHE A 211 -15.46 -8.76 13.53
N LEU A 212 -15.15 -9.68 12.66
CA LEU A 212 -15.58 -11.07 12.72
C LEU A 212 -14.39 -12.02 12.61
N ALA A 213 -14.42 -13.10 13.37
CA ALA A 213 -13.60 -14.28 13.12
C ALA A 213 -14.45 -15.29 12.33
N VAL A 214 -14.07 -15.57 11.09
CA VAL A 214 -14.83 -16.39 10.16
C VAL A 214 -14.29 -17.83 10.15
N ALA A 215 -15.14 -18.79 10.47
CA ALA A 215 -14.81 -20.22 10.43
C ALA A 215 -15.15 -20.85 9.08
N HIS A 216 -16.23 -20.41 8.44
CA HIS A 216 -16.66 -20.94 7.15
C HIS A 216 -17.19 -19.86 6.24
N VAL A 217 -16.63 -19.80 5.03
CA VAL A 217 -17.11 -18.95 3.93
C VAL A 217 -17.31 -19.79 2.69
N ASP A 218 -18.43 -19.62 2.01
CA ASP A 218 -18.73 -20.27 0.74
C ASP A 218 -18.82 -19.29 -0.41
N GLY A 219 -18.83 -19.80 -1.63
CA GLY A 219 -19.01 -19.02 -2.84
C GLY A 219 -17.72 -18.71 -3.59
N ALA A 220 -17.89 -18.43 -4.88
CA ALA A 220 -16.83 -18.03 -5.79
C ALA A 220 -16.57 -16.52 -5.70
N LEU A 221 -15.40 -16.08 -6.19
CA LEU A 221 -15.07 -14.66 -6.38
C LEU A 221 -16.17 -13.95 -7.21
N PRO A 222 -16.41 -12.64 -6.97
CA PRO A 222 -15.62 -11.75 -6.09
C PRO A 222 -16.04 -11.73 -4.63
N HIS A 223 -17.23 -12.21 -4.26
CA HIS A 223 -17.76 -12.16 -2.89
C HIS A 223 -18.23 -13.52 -2.41
N GLY A 224 -17.57 -14.04 -1.37
CA GLY A 224 -18.06 -15.21 -0.65
C GLY A 224 -19.22 -14.84 0.29
N ARG A 225 -19.97 -15.83 0.77
CA ARG A 225 -20.98 -15.68 1.83
C ARG A 225 -20.43 -16.27 3.12
N ILE A 226 -20.45 -15.50 4.20
CA ILE A 226 -20.11 -15.99 5.53
C ILE A 226 -21.23 -16.92 6.02
N ARG A 227 -20.85 -18.13 6.39
CA ARG A 227 -21.76 -19.19 6.89
C ARG A 227 -21.64 -19.41 8.39
N LEU A 228 -20.40 -19.34 8.90
CA LEU A 228 -20.11 -19.50 10.33
C LEU A 228 -19.06 -18.47 10.72
N ALA A 229 -19.38 -17.65 11.70
CA ALA A 229 -18.50 -16.64 12.25
C ALA A 229 -18.84 -16.35 13.71
N ALA A 230 -17.97 -15.64 14.40
CA ALA A 230 -18.24 -15.05 15.70
C ALA A 230 -17.74 -13.61 15.74
N ALA A 231 -18.36 -12.78 16.58
CA ALA A 231 -17.88 -11.43 16.82
C ALA A 231 -16.48 -11.46 17.43
N LEU A 232 -15.63 -10.51 17.02
CA LEU A 232 -14.27 -10.37 17.50
C LEU A 232 -14.03 -8.93 17.96
N ASP A 233 -13.51 -8.74 19.17
CA ASP A 233 -13.19 -7.42 19.67
C ASP A 233 -11.83 -6.93 19.15
N SER A 234 -11.72 -5.62 18.95
CA SER A 234 -10.47 -4.95 18.54
C SER A 234 -9.31 -5.19 19.53
N LYS A 235 -9.61 -5.28 20.85
CA LYS A 235 -8.62 -5.63 21.87
C LYS A 235 -8.07 -7.03 21.68
N ALA A 236 -8.94 -7.98 21.35
CA ALA A 236 -8.53 -9.35 21.05
C ALA A 236 -7.63 -9.41 19.81
N ILE A 237 -7.92 -8.64 18.75
CA ILE A 237 -7.07 -8.53 17.57
C ILE A 237 -5.67 -8.03 17.95
N ASN A 238 -5.60 -6.94 18.70
CA ASN A 238 -4.33 -6.35 19.15
C ASN A 238 -3.52 -7.33 20.02
N SER A 239 -4.17 -8.11 20.88
CA SER A 239 -3.51 -9.11 21.73
C SER A 239 -3.01 -10.32 20.93
N LEU A 240 -3.87 -10.90 20.10
CA LEU A 240 -3.57 -12.14 19.37
C LEU A 240 -2.57 -11.96 18.22
N PHE A 241 -2.62 -10.80 17.57
CA PHE A 241 -1.88 -10.53 16.34
C PHE A 241 -0.85 -9.41 16.46
N SER A 242 -0.45 -9.05 17.70
CA SER A 242 0.51 -7.97 17.97
C SER A 242 1.80 -8.06 17.13
N GLN A 243 2.31 -9.26 16.89
CA GLN A 243 3.51 -9.50 16.07
C GLN A 243 3.26 -9.49 14.56
N GLN A 244 2.00 -9.54 14.13
CA GLN A 244 1.61 -9.56 12.72
C GLN A 244 1.04 -8.21 12.27
N ILE A 245 0.67 -7.35 13.22
CA ILE A 245 0.25 -5.99 12.93
C ILE A 245 1.46 -5.19 12.48
N ILE A 246 1.38 -4.64 11.28
CA ILE A 246 2.39 -3.73 10.74
C ILE A 246 1.95 -2.32 11.09
N ASP A 247 2.85 -1.61 11.74
CA ASP A 247 2.67 -0.24 12.19
C ASP A 247 3.64 0.63 11.37
N GLN A 248 3.12 1.49 10.49
CA GLN A 248 3.94 2.24 9.56
C GLN A 248 3.39 3.61 9.24
N ASP A 249 4.32 4.56 9.07
CA ASP A 249 4.02 5.87 8.51
C ASP A 249 4.10 5.79 6.99
N THR A 250 3.08 6.26 6.31
CA THR A 250 3.04 6.38 4.86
C THR A 250 2.96 7.84 4.45
N VAL A 251 3.83 8.23 3.56
CA VAL A 251 3.80 9.56 2.93
C VAL A 251 3.53 9.36 1.44
N ARG A 252 2.51 10.00 0.94
CA ARG A 252 2.14 9.97 -0.48
C ARG A 252 2.04 11.37 -1.02
N VAL A 253 2.38 11.54 -2.27
CA VAL A 253 2.20 12.79 -3.02
C VAL A 253 1.03 12.58 -3.98
N SER A 254 0.06 13.48 -3.96
CA SER A 254 -1.04 13.47 -4.92
C SER A 254 -0.57 13.95 -6.29
N ASP A 255 -1.38 13.73 -7.35
CA ASP A 255 -1.12 14.25 -8.70
C ASP A 255 -0.97 15.78 -8.72
N ALA A 256 -1.61 16.46 -7.77
CA ALA A 256 -1.46 17.92 -7.56
C ALA A 256 -0.20 18.31 -6.77
N GLY A 257 0.70 17.36 -6.48
CA GLY A 257 1.95 17.60 -5.75
C GLY A 257 1.80 17.86 -4.25
N GLN A 258 0.61 17.61 -3.67
CA GLN A 258 0.36 17.78 -2.23
C GLN A 258 0.75 16.54 -1.44
N ILE A 259 1.38 16.74 -0.30
CA ILE A 259 1.81 15.66 0.60
C ILE A 259 0.63 15.26 1.50
N SER A 260 0.34 13.97 1.53
CA SER A 260 -0.54 13.33 2.50
C SER A 260 0.25 12.32 3.32
N ALA A 261 0.42 12.60 4.59
CA ALA A 261 1.12 11.72 5.52
C ALA A 261 0.10 11.07 6.46
N ARG A 262 0.19 9.76 6.61
CA ARG A 262 -0.73 8.98 7.44
C ARG A 262 0.04 7.94 8.23
N HIS A 263 -0.37 7.76 9.47
CA HIS A 263 0.04 6.66 10.31
C HIS A 263 -0.97 5.53 10.12
N GLN A 264 -0.51 4.37 9.70
CA GLN A 264 -1.37 3.24 9.35
C GLN A 264 -0.96 1.99 10.12
N ARG A 265 -1.96 1.31 10.70
CA ARG A 265 -1.81 0.00 11.33
C ARG A 265 -2.58 -1.02 10.51
N THR A 266 -1.91 -2.04 10.04
CA THR A 266 -2.51 -3.05 9.16
C THR A 266 -2.31 -4.46 9.69
N LEU A 267 -3.31 -5.31 9.46
CA LEU A 267 -3.22 -6.76 9.68
C LEU A 267 -3.54 -7.47 8.35
N GLY A 268 -2.52 -7.92 7.65
CA GLY A 268 -2.68 -8.39 6.28
C GLY A 268 -3.32 -7.32 5.39
N ALA A 269 -4.46 -7.61 4.79
CA ALA A 269 -5.20 -6.65 3.95
C ALA A 269 -6.18 -5.75 4.72
N LEU A 270 -6.24 -5.85 6.05
CA LEU A 270 -7.10 -5.02 6.90
C LEU A 270 -6.38 -3.76 7.34
N LEU A 271 -7.00 -2.62 7.14
CA LEU A 271 -6.56 -1.32 7.64
C LEU A 271 -7.24 -1.07 8.99
N LEU A 272 -6.55 -1.43 10.09
CA LEU A 272 -7.11 -1.33 11.44
C LEU A 272 -7.21 0.10 11.94
N GLU A 273 -6.22 0.91 11.58
CA GLU A 273 -6.15 2.33 11.95
C GLU A 273 -5.51 3.12 10.82
N ASP A 274 -6.04 4.31 10.56
CA ASP A 274 -5.56 5.23 9.54
C ASP A 274 -5.76 6.66 10.03
N THR A 275 -4.71 7.23 10.62
CA THR A 275 -4.75 8.55 11.23
C THR A 275 -3.83 9.52 10.48
N PRO A 276 -4.20 10.81 10.36
CA PRO A 276 -3.30 11.81 9.80
C PRO A 276 -2.01 11.91 10.61
N LEU A 277 -0.87 11.97 9.95
CA LEU A 277 0.45 12.21 10.55
C LEU A 277 0.83 13.69 10.36
N PRO A 278 0.67 14.54 11.39
CA PRO A 278 0.85 15.99 11.23
C PRO A 278 2.28 16.41 10.94
N ARG A 279 3.26 15.58 11.35
CA ARG A 279 4.70 15.86 11.21
C ARG A 279 5.42 14.61 10.69
N PRO A 280 5.38 14.36 9.38
CA PRO A 280 6.15 13.27 8.78
C PRO A 280 7.66 13.57 8.91
N LYS A 281 8.47 12.54 8.92
CA LYS A 281 9.94 12.69 8.94
C LYS A 281 10.41 13.29 7.61
N PRO A 282 11.39 14.22 7.64
CA PRO A 282 11.90 14.84 6.42
C PRO A 282 12.37 13.84 5.36
N GLU A 283 12.96 12.74 5.77
CA GLU A 283 13.43 11.68 4.88
C GLU A 283 12.27 10.98 4.16
N GLN A 284 11.14 10.78 4.85
CA GLN A 284 9.94 10.16 4.26
C GLN A 284 9.28 11.12 3.24
N VAL A 285 9.28 12.42 3.55
CA VAL A 285 8.80 13.47 2.63
C VAL A 285 9.69 13.52 1.38
N ALA A 286 11.00 13.56 1.56
CA ALA A 286 11.96 13.58 0.46
C ALA A 286 11.82 12.34 -0.43
N ALA A 287 11.72 11.14 0.15
CA ALA A 287 11.54 9.91 -0.60
C ALA A 287 10.23 9.91 -1.42
N ALA A 288 9.13 10.39 -0.84
CA ALA A 288 7.84 10.47 -1.54
C ALA A 288 7.88 11.50 -2.69
N LEU A 289 8.55 12.64 -2.50
CA LEU A 289 8.73 13.64 -3.55
C LEU A 289 9.68 13.14 -4.65
N CYS A 290 10.76 12.42 -4.31
CA CYS A 290 11.63 11.78 -5.31
C CYS A 290 10.86 10.75 -6.16
N ALA A 291 10.00 9.95 -5.55
CA ALA A 291 9.13 9.03 -6.29
C ALA A 291 8.20 9.79 -7.26
N CYS A 292 7.61 10.89 -6.81
CA CYS A 292 6.79 11.76 -7.66
C CYS A 292 7.58 12.34 -8.84
N VAL A 293 8.82 12.77 -8.62
CA VAL A 293 9.70 13.27 -9.70
C VAL A 293 10.03 12.15 -10.70
N ARG A 294 10.24 10.89 -10.24
CA ARG A 294 10.47 9.76 -11.15
C ARG A 294 9.26 9.49 -12.05
N ASP A 295 8.07 9.59 -11.47
CA ASP A 295 6.82 9.34 -12.21
C ASP A 295 6.52 10.45 -13.23
N GLN A 296 6.79 11.71 -12.89
CA GLN A 296 6.50 12.88 -13.73
C GLN A 296 7.65 13.27 -14.66
N GLY A 297 8.86 12.82 -14.38
CA GLY A 297 10.07 13.18 -15.10
C GLY A 297 10.68 14.50 -14.65
N MET A 298 11.86 14.83 -15.22
CA MET A 298 12.66 16.01 -14.85
C MET A 298 11.96 17.34 -15.12
N ASP A 299 10.97 17.38 -16.01
CA ASP A 299 10.27 18.62 -16.42
C ASP A 299 9.38 19.19 -15.30
N CYS A 300 9.01 18.39 -14.30
CA CYS A 300 8.25 18.87 -13.13
C CYS A 300 9.09 19.74 -12.15
N LEU A 301 10.42 19.74 -12.31
CA LEU A 301 11.33 20.52 -11.47
C LEU A 301 11.42 21.99 -11.94
N PRO A 302 11.76 22.92 -11.03
CA PRO A 302 11.75 24.37 -11.32
C PRO A 302 13.00 24.81 -12.11
N TRP A 303 13.11 24.31 -13.35
CA TRP A 303 14.17 24.70 -14.26
C TRP A 303 14.04 26.18 -14.67
N ASP A 304 15.11 26.94 -14.47
CA ASP A 304 15.29 28.28 -14.98
C ASP A 304 16.44 28.37 -16.00
N ASP A 305 16.68 29.52 -16.55
CA ASP A 305 17.77 29.71 -17.52
C ASP A 305 19.14 29.43 -16.90
N GLN A 306 19.32 29.74 -15.61
CA GLN A 306 20.58 29.53 -14.92
C GLN A 306 20.90 28.04 -14.77
N SER A 307 19.95 27.27 -14.32
CA SER A 307 20.10 25.81 -14.13
C SER A 307 20.27 25.09 -15.48
N ARG A 308 19.51 25.49 -16.51
CA ARG A 308 19.63 24.95 -17.88
C ARG A 308 21.00 25.25 -18.47
N GLN A 309 21.47 26.49 -18.39
CA GLN A 309 22.79 26.89 -18.87
C GLN A 309 23.92 26.16 -18.12
N TRP A 310 23.80 26.04 -16.80
CA TRP A 310 24.79 25.31 -16.00
C TRP A 310 24.87 23.83 -16.41
N ARG A 311 23.71 23.18 -16.56
CA ARG A 311 23.62 21.79 -17.04
C ARG A 311 24.27 21.61 -18.40
N ALA A 312 23.99 22.51 -19.34
CA ALA A 312 24.53 22.48 -20.70
C ALA A 312 26.06 22.64 -20.72
N ARG A 313 26.61 23.52 -19.85
CA ARG A 313 28.07 23.71 -19.70
C ARG A 313 28.76 22.45 -19.22
N VAL A 314 28.21 21.79 -18.19
CA VAL A 314 28.75 20.53 -17.66
C VAL A 314 28.66 19.43 -18.71
N SER A 315 27.53 19.32 -19.40
CA SER A 315 27.30 18.33 -20.48
C SER A 315 28.29 18.52 -21.62
N LEU A 316 28.62 19.77 -21.99
CA LEU A 316 29.63 20.05 -23.02
C LEU A 316 31.01 19.53 -22.59
N LEU A 317 31.44 19.77 -21.35
CA LEU A 317 32.73 19.30 -20.89
C LEU A 317 32.77 17.78 -20.71
N ARG A 318 31.63 17.17 -20.33
CA ARG A 318 31.47 15.70 -20.33
C ARG A 318 31.66 15.10 -21.71
N GLN A 319 31.10 15.72 -22.74
CA GLN A 319 31.27 15.27 -24.13
C GLN A 319 32.72 15.42 -24.63
N LEU A 320 33.45 16.44 -24.16
CA LEU A 320 34.83 16.71 -24.59
C LEU A 320 35.87 15.88 -23.87
N ASP A 321 35.72 15.70 -22.57
CA ASP A 321 36.75 15.18 -21.69
C ASP A 321 36.36 13.84 -21.03
N GLY A 322 35.08 13.47 -21.05
CA GLY A 322 34.60 12.32 -20.30
C GLY A 322 34.71 12.55 -18.80
N ASP A 323 35.24 11.58 -18.05
CA ASP A 323 35.54 11.74 -16.63
C ASP A 323 36.65 12.80 -16.42
N PRO A 324 36.55 13.62 -15.36
CA PRO A 324 35.70 13.47 -14.18
C PRO A 324 34.35 14.22 -14.22
N TRP A 325 33.91 14.71 -15.38
CA TRP A 325 32.64 15.45 -15.50
C TRP A 325 31.45 14.47 -15.37
N PRO A 326 30.46 14.77 -14.51
CA PRO A 326 29.32 13.87 -14.36
C PRO A 326 28.39 13.87 -15.59
N LEU A 327 27.67 12.78 -15.78
CA LEU A 327 26.55 12.71 -16.72
C LEU A 327 25.38 13.57 -16.20
N MET A 328 24.79 14.37 -17.08
CA MET A 328 23.71 15.30 -16.79
C MET A 328 22.45 15.02 -17.60
N ASP A 329 22.33 13.79 -18.17
CA ASP A 329 21.10 13.37 -18.82
C ASP A 329 20.00 13.07 -17.81
N ASP A 330 18.75 13.12 -18.25
CA ASP A 330 17.59 12.94 -17.39
C ASP A 330 17.58 11.57 -16.70
N ALA A 331 17.97 10.52 -17.39
CA ALA A 331 17.98 9.17 -16.86
C ALA A 331 18.96 9.07 -15.66
N THR A 332 20.19 9.55 -15.82
CA THR A 332 21.21 9.54 -14.76
C THR A 332 20.77 10.40 -13.55
N LEU A 333 20.18 11.58 -13.79
CA LEU A 333 19.70 12.44 -12.73
C LEU A 333 18.50 11.84 -11.97
N LEU A 334 17.60 11.16 -12.66
CA LEU A 334 16.45 10.47 -12.05
C LEU A 334 16.87 9.25 -11.22
N ASP A 335 17.89 8.53 -11.66
CA ASP A 335 18.39 7.36 -10.94
C ASP A 335 19.02 7.72 -9.58
N ASP A 336 19.61 8.91 -9.46
CA ASP A 336 20.38 9.35 -8.28
C ASP A 336 19.68 10.43 -7.44
N LEU A 337 18.36 10.63 -7.58
CA LEU A 337 17.58 11.67 -6.89
C LEU A 337 17.79 11.70 -5.38
N GLU A 338 17.96 10.54 -4.75
CA GLU A 338 18.13 10.42 -3.30
C GLU A 338 19.42 11.10 -2.81
N ASN A 339 20.46 11.10 -3.63
CA ASN A 339 21.75 11.66 -3.23
C ASN A 339 21.84 13.16 -3.47
N TRP A 340 21.28 13.66 -4.57
CA TRP A 340 21.46 15.07 -4.91
C TRP A 340 20.25 15.96 -4.65
N LEU A 341 19.01 15.46 -4.84
CA LEU A 341 17.80 16.28 -4.72
C LEU A 341 17.08 16.09 -3.38
N ALA A 342 17.05 14.87 -2.83
CA ALA A 342 16.35 14.58 -1.59
C ALA A 342 16.73 15.49 -0.42
N PRO A 343 17.99 15.91 -0.20
CA PRO A 343 18.34 16.84 0.86
C PRO A 343 17.61 18.20 0.75
N ALA A 344 17.33 18.65 -0.47
CA ALA A 344 16.60 19.91 -0.71
C ALA A 344 15.07 19.74 -0.57
N LEU A 345 14.57 18.51 -0.70
CA LEU A 345 13.14 18.20 -0.65
C LEU A 345 12.61 17.95 0.77
N GLY A 346 13.45 17.55 1.72
CA GLY A 346 13.01 17.12 3.05
C GLY A 346 12.26 18.17 3.88
N GLY A 347 12.40 19.44 3.56
CA GLY A 347 11.67 20.55 4.19
C GLY A 347 10.51 21.09 3.36
N CYS A 348 10.27 20.58 2.16
CA CYS A 348 9.26 21.11 1.26
C CYS A 348 7.86 20.58 1.61
N PRO A 349 6.83 21.44 1.67
CA PRO A 349 5.44 21.02 1.89
C PRO A 349 4.80 20.38 0.65
N SER A 350 5.41 20.56 -0.51
CA SER A 350 4.99 20.00 -1.80
C SER A 350 6.14 20.14 -2.80
N LEU A 351 6.04 19.50 -3.95
CA LEU A 351 7.02 19.66 -5.03
C LEU A 351 7.10 21.12 -5.53
N ALA A 352 5.97 21.81 -5.61
CA ALA A 352 5.91 23.23 -5.96
C ALA A 352 6.58 24.15 -4.90
N GLY A 353 6.81 23.65 -3.69
CA GLY A 353 7.55 24.38 -2.65
C GLY A 353 9.07 24.39 -2.83
N LEU A 354 9.60 23.59 -3.77
CA LEU A 354 11.03 23.63 -4.10
C LEU A 354 11.32 24.89 -4.91
N SER A 355 12.11 25.82 -4.36
CA SER A 355 12.50 27.02 -5.08
C SER A 355 13.53 26.72 -6.18
N ALA A 356 13.54 27.53 -7.25
CA ALA A 356 14.54 27.41 -8.32
C ALA A 356 15.98 27.55 -7.79
N SER A 357 16.19 28.37 -6.76
CA SER A 357 17.52 28.54 -6.12
C SER A 357 17.94 27.27 -5.36
N ALA A 358 17.06 26.67 -4.56
CA ALA A 358 17.35 25.43 -3.84
C ALA A 358 17.59 24.27 -4.80
N PHE A 359 16.82 24.18 -5.88
CA PHE A 359 17.02 23.22 -6.95
C PHE A 359 18.38 23.42 -7.63
N PHE A 360 18.72 24.66 -7.98
CA PHE A 360 20.02 24.97 -8.60
C PHE A 360 21.20 24.66 -7.67
N ASP A 361 21.09 24.96 -6.37
CA ASP A 361 22.12 24.62 -5.40
C ASP A 361 22.31 23.10 -5.26
N ALA A 362 21.22 22.34 -5.27
CA ALA A 362 21.28 20.88 -5.29
C ALA A 362 21.97 20.36 -6.56
N LEU A 363 21.60 20.88 -7.73
CA LEU A 363 22.21 20.53 -9.01
C LEU A 363 23.71 20.86 -9.04
N ARG A 364 24.09 22.04 -8.53
CA ARG A 364 25.50 22.43 -8.39
C ARG A 364 26.29 21.54 -7.43
N GLY A 365 25.60 20.96 -6.45
CA GLY A 365 26.17 20.02 -5.50
C GLY A 365 26.76 18.77 -6.15
N LEU A 366 26.28 18.37 -7.32
CA LEU A 366 26.80 17.26 -8.10
C LEU A 366 28.25 17.46 -8.56
N LEU A 367 28.70 18.73 -8.64
CA LEU A 367 30.07 19.05 -9.03
C LEU A 367 30.93 19.33 -7.81
N PRO A 368 32.08 18.62 -7.63
CA PRO A 368 33.07 18.96 -6.62
C PRO A 368 33.62 20.38 -6.81
N GLY A 369 34.06 21.04 -5.73
CA GLY A 369 34.47 22.43 -5.75
C GLY A 369 35.62 22.77 -6.72
N HIS A 370 36.53 21.82 -6.95
CA HIS A 370 37.61 21.99 -7.93
C HIS A 370 37.09 21.98 -9.37
N LEU A 371 36.14 21.12 -9.70
CA LEU A 371 35.52 21.07 -11.03
C LEU A 371 34.65 22.31 -11.28
N ARG A 372 33.99 22.84 -10.26
CA ARG A 372 33.25 24.10 -10.39
C ARG A 372 34.15 25.26 -10.81
N ARG A 373 35.37 25.35 -10.24
CA ARG A 373 36.35 26.37 -10.67
C ARG A 373 36.82 26.14 -12.12
N GLN A 374 37.07 24.89 -12.48
CA GLN A 374 37.45 24.56 -13.84
C GLN A 374 36.32 24.85 -14.85
N LEU A 375 35.04 24.62 -14.48
CA LEU A 375 33.88 24.93 -15.30
C LEU A 375 33.86 26.42 -15.70
N GLU A 376 34.17 27.36 -14.72
CA GLU A 376 34.19 28.78 -15.03
C GLU A 376 35.32 29.19 -15.99
N THR A 377 36.40 28.43 -16.00
CA THR A 377 37.53 28.68 -16.94
C THR A 377 37.31 28.06 -18.29
N LEU A 378 36.81 26.79 -18.31
CA LEU A 378 36.71 26.02 -19.56
C LEU A 378 35.44 26.35 -20.35
N ALA A 379 34.34 26.63 -19.66
CA ALA A 379 33.07 27.00 -20.25
C ALA A 379 32.49 28.27 -19.57
N PRO A 380 33.12 29.44 -19.77
CA PRO A 380 32.73 30.69 -19.12
C PRO A 380 31.33 31.15 -19.52
N THR A 381 30.63 31.80 -18.61
CA THR A 381 29.31 32.38 -18.92
C THR A 381 29.42 33.70 -19.71
N PRO A 382 30.22 34.68 -19.28
CA PRO A 382 30.42 35.86 -20.10
C PRO A 382 31.64 35.74 -21.01
N TRP A 383 31.53 36.33 -22.18
CA TRP A 383 32.64 36.54 -23.13
C TRP A 383 32.86 38.03 -23.34
N GLN A 384 34.11 38.47 -23.22
CA GLN A 384 34.46 39.86 -23.49
C GLN A 384 34.73 40.02 -24.99
N VAL A 385 33.90 40.82 -25.66
CA VAL A 385 34.05 41.15 -27.07
C VAL A 385 35.05 42.26 -27.28
N PRO A 386 35.63 42.47 -28.50
CA PRO A 386 36.63 43.52 -28.77
C PRO A 386 36.19 44.95 -28.40
N SER A 387 34.90 45.21 -28.43
CA SER A 387 34.39 46.52 -27.92
C SER A 387 34.50 46.75 -26.43
N GLY A 388 34.95 45.72 -25.65
CA GLY A 388 35.03 45.75 -24.20
C GLY A 388 33.77 45.33 -23.47
N ALA A 389 32.65 45.16 -24.19
CA ALA A 389 31.40 44.69 -23.60
C ALA A 389 31.46 43.19 -23.25
N GLN A 390 30.77 42.79 -22.17
CA GLN A 390 30.58 41.38 -21.82
C GLN A 390 29.26 40.87 -22.39
N LYS A 391 29.30 39.73 -23.07
CA LYS A 391 28.13 39.06 -23.68
C LYS A 391 27.98 37.65 -23.10
N PRO A 392 26.77 37.20 -22.83
CA PRO A 392 26.56 35.84 -22.37
C PRO A 392 26.82 34.84 -23.52
N ILE A 393 27.53 33.76 -23.20
CA ILE A 393 27.57 32.57 -24.07
C ILE A 393 26.33 31.72 -23.75
N LEU A 394 25.56 31.40 -24.74
CA LEU A 394 24.40 30.52 -24.63
C LEU A 394 24.83 29.07 -24.93
N TYR A 395 24.66 28.23 -23.93
CA TYR A 395 24.96 26.78 -24.05
C TYR A 395 23.66 26.00 -24.25
N GLY A 396 23.75 24.80 -24.84
CA GLY A 396 22.60 23.92 -25.09
C GLY A 396 21.80 24.28 -26.33
N GLU A 397 22.23 25.26 -27.10
CA GLU A 397 21.65 25.62 -28.39
C GLU A 397 21.99 24.60 -29.47
N GLU A 398 21.09 24.42 -30.42
CA GLU A 398 21.35 23.63 -31.64
C GLU A 398 22.54 24.23 -32.37
N GLY A 399 23.60 23.43 -32.58
CA GLY A 399 24.84 23.93 -33.16
C GLY A 399 25.93 24.28 -32.15
N GLY A 400 25.72 24.12 -30.80
CA GLY A 400 26.74 24.31 -29.77
C GLY A 400 26.78 25.70 -29.15
N PRO A 401 27.86 26.02 -28.37
CA PRO A 401 27.95 27.28 -27.65
C PRO A 401 27.85 28.48 -28.57
N THR A 402 26.90 29.37 -28.31
CA THR A 402 26.50 30.47 -29.21
C THR A 402 26.77 31.83 -28.53
N LEU A 403 27.32 32.77 -29.30
CA LEU A 403 27.51 34.14 -28.90
C LEU A 403 26.69 35.07 -29.78
N ASP A 404 25.70 35.72 -29.18
CA ASP A 404 24.81 36.66 -29.87
C ASP A 404 25.34 38.08 -29.68
N VAL A 405 25.83 38.69 -30.77
CA VAL A 405 26.54 39.96 -30.74
C VAL A 405 26.16 40.86 -31.92
N LYS A 406 26.24 42.18 -31.72
CA LYS A 406 26.18 43.09 -32.84
C LYS A 406 27.50 43.00 -33.61
N LEU A 407 27.40 43.06 -34.95
CA LEU A 407 28.56 42.96 -35.84
C LEU A 407 29.68 43.96 -35.45
N GLN A 408 29.31 45.19 -35.08
CA GLN A 408 30.25 46.21 -34.66
C GLN A 408 31.06 45.87 -33.40
N GLU A 409 30.49 45.06 -32.51
CA GLU A 409 31.15 44.65 -31.29
C GLU A 409 32.31 43.66 -31.55
N MET A 410 32.31 43.05 -32.75
CA MET A 410 33.35 42.08 -33.19
C MET A 410 34.44 42.75 -34.07
N PHE A 411 34.34 44.01 -34.37
CA PHE A 411 35.40 44.68 -35.14
C PHE A 411 36.73 44.64 -34.39
N GLY A 412 37.79 44.27 -35.11
CA GLY A 412 39.12 44.06 -34.55
C GLY A 412 39.42 42.60 -34.19
N SER A 413 38.42 41.72 -34.13
CA SER A 413 38.65 40.28 -33.99
C SER A 413 38.97 39.66 -35.34
N LYS A 414 40.10 39.00 -35.45
CA LYS A 414 40.54 38.34 -36.70
C LYS A 414 40.07 36.89 -36.78
N GLU A 415 39.89 36.23 -35.62
CA GLU A 415 39.61 34.83 -35.48
C GLU A 415 38.30 34.62 -34.69
N THR A 416 37.72 33.46 -34.84
CA THR A 416 36.55 33.06 -34.09
C THR A 416 36.92 32.86 -32.63
N PRO A 417 36.20 33.43 -31.65
CA PRO A 417 36.37 33.12 -30.25
C PRO A 417 36.21 31.63 -29.95
N THR A 418 37.06 31.10 -29.09
CA THR A 418 37.07 29.69 -28.71
C THR A 418 37.00 29.54 -27.17
N ILE A 419 36.39 28.47 -26.71
CA ILE A 419 36.34 28.06 -25.30
C ILE A 419 37.02 26.69 -25.13
N ALA A 420 37.02 26.17 -23.91
CA ALA A 420 37.64 24.87 -23.57
C ALA A 420 39.09 24.77 -24.07
N GLN A 421 39.90 25.81 -23.80
CA GLN A 421 41.32 25.88 -24.20
C GLN A 421 41.52 25.83 -25.73
N GLY A 422 40.67 26.49 -26.49
CA GLY A 422 40.76 26.54 -27.94
C GLY A 422 40.11 25.41 -28.70
N ARG A 423 39.53 24.43 -28.02
CA ARG A 423 38.96 23.21 -28.66
C ARG A 423 37.57 23.43 -29.26
N VAL A 424 36.80 24.39 -28.76
CA VAL A 424 35.43 24.63 -29.19
C VAL A 424 35.25 26.04 -29.70
N PRO A 425 35.06 26.24 -31.03
CA PRO A 425 34.76 27.57 -31.56
C PRO A 425 33.30 27.95 -31.23
N LEU A 426 33.09 29.22 -30.89
CA LEU A 426 31.75 29.73 -30.65
C LEU A 426 31.00 29.92 -31.99
N LEU A 427 29.72 29.57 -31.96
CA LEU A 427 28.81 29.94 -33.06
C LEU A 427 28.42 31.41 -32.88
N LEU A 428 28.85 32.26 -33.80
CA LEU A 428 28.56 33.69 -33.78
C LEU A 428 27.25 33.95 -34.49
N ARG A 429 26.27 34.56 -33.77
CA ARG A 429 25.09 35.19 -34.34
C ARG A 429 25.37 36.66 -34.45
N LEU A 430 25.76 37.09 -35.67
CA LEU A 430 26.12 38.49 -35.95
C LEU A 430 24.87 39.28 -36.31
N ASN A 431 24.56 40.30 -35.51
CA ASN A 431 23.36 41.10 -35.68
C ASN A 431 23.67 42.52 -36.14
N SER A 432 22.69 43.14 -36.81
CA SER A 432 22.71 44.57 -37.13
C SER A 432 22.64 45.44 -35.91
N PRO A 433 22.91 46.75 -36.01
CA PRO A 433 22.72 47.67 -34.89
C PRO A 433 21.35 47.62 -34.20
N ALA A 434 20.30 47.30 -35.02
CA ALA A 434 18.92 47.15 -34.52
C ALA A 434 18.57 45.73 -34.06
N GLY A 435 19.55 44.80 -33.89
CA GLY A 435 19.33 43.46 -33.42
C GLY A 435 18.75 42.48 -34.45
N ARG A 436 18.77 42.80 -35.73
CA ARG A 436 18.32 41.87 -36.78
C ARG A 436 19.47 40.94 -37.16
N PRO A 437 19.25 39.64 -37.31
CA PRO A 437 20.30 38.72 -37.71
C PRO A 437 20.83 39.06 -39.13
N LEU A 438 22.16 39.08 -39.23
CA LEU A 438 22.87 39.30 -40.48
C LEU A 438 23.55 38.02 -40.98
N GLN A 439 24.23 37.31 -40.06
CA GLN A 439 25.01 36.13 -40.38
C GLN A 439 25.16 35.23 -39.17
N ILE A 440 25.15 33.95 -39.40
CA ILE A 440 25.54 32.95 -38.42
C ILE A 440 26.78 32.25 -38.94
N THR A 441 27.88 32.25 -38.16
CA THR A 441 29.15 31.66 -38.60
C THR A 441 29.96 31.10 -37.43
N ARG A 442 30.76 30.07 -37.72
CA ARG A 442 31.83 29.58 -36.87
C ARG A 442 33.23 29.93 -37.40
N ASP A 443 33.29 30.55 -38.56
CA ASP A 443 34.54 31.02 -39.17
C ASP A 443 34.42 32.52 -39.42
N LEU A 444 34.83 33.26 -38.45
CA LEU A 444 34.82 34.71 -38.49
C LEU A 444 35.82 35.25 -39.54
N ALA A 445 36.96 34.57 -39.73
CA ALA A 445 37.97 34.94 -40.69
C ALA A 445 37.44 34.80 -42.15
N HIS A 446 36.71 33.72 -42.42
CA HIS A 446 36.03 33.51 -43.71
C HIS A 446 34.93 34.57 -43.93
N PHE A 447 34.15 34.84 -42.86
CA PHE A 447 33.08 35.85 -42.96
C PHE A 447 33.67 37.25 -43.27
N TRP A 448 34.75 37.67 -42.63
CA TRP A 448 35.40 38.97 -42.95
C TRP A 448 35.83 39.07 -44.39
N ARG A 449 36.39 38.01 -44.98
CA ARG A 449 36.90 37.99 -46.33
C ARG A 449 35.80 37.93 -47.39
N ASN A 450 34.76 37.16 -47.14
CA ASN A 450 33.82 36.78 -48.21
C ASN A 450 32.39 37.31 -47.95
N GLY A 451 31.92 37.36 -46.73
CA GLY A 451 30.54 37.77 -46.39
C GLY A 451 30.42 39.24 -46.02
N TYR A 452 31.39 39.77 -45.30
CA TYR A 452 31.35 41.13 -44.79
C TYR A 452 31.27 42.21 -45.86
N PRO A 453 31.95 42.14 -47.03
CA PRO A 453 31.84 43.20 -48.07
C PRO A 453 30.39 43.41 -48.52
N ALA A 454 29.61 42.38 -48.71
CA ALA A 454 28.21 42.47 -49.09
C ALA A 454 27.35 43.06 -47.96
N VAL A 455 27.52 42.56 -46.72
CA VAL A 455 26.84 43.08 -45.50
C VAL A 455 27.19 44.55 -45.27
N ARG A 456 28.43 44.94 -45.42
CA ARG A 456 28.91 46.30 -45.29
C ARG A 456 28.19 47.24 -46.25
N SER A 457 28.13 46.86 -47.58
CA SER A 457 27.47 47.67 -48.58
C SER A 457 25.99 47.93 -48.26
N GLU A 458 25.27 46.89 -47.84
CA GLU A 458 23.86 46.99 -47.44
C GLU A 458 23.70 47.81 -46.15
N MET A 459 24.49 47.51 -45.11
CA MET A 459 24.34 48.11 -43.79
C MET A 459 24.81 49.56 -43.74
N ARG A 460 25.79 49.98 -44.53
CA ARG A 460 26.25 51.38 -44.70
C ARG A 460 25.11 52.26 -45.24
N GLY A 461 24.32 51.76 -46.17
CA GLY A 461 23.14 52.48 -46.65
C GLY A 461 22.03 52.58 -45.57
N ARG A 462 21.81 51.53 -44.81
CA ARG A 462 20.73 51.46 -43.81
C ARG A 462 21.09 52.12 -42.46
N TYR A 463 22.36 52.08 -42.04
CA TYR A 463 22.89 52.60 -40.78
C TYR A 463 24.12 53.50 -40.99
N PRO A 464 24.01 54.66 -41.64
CA PRO A 464 25.16 55.51 -42.02
C PRO A 464 25.89 56.15 -40.86
N ARG A 465 25.24 56.19 -39.67
CA ARG A 465 25.85 56.71 -38.42
C ARG A 465 26.77 55.76 -37.70
N HIS A 466 26.80 54.48 -38.10
CA HIS A 466 27.66 53.47 -37.51
C HIS A 466 28.95 53.31 -38.33
N PRO A 467 30.09 53.00 -37.67
CA PRO A 467 31.33 52.72 -38.38
C PRO A 467 31.25 51.39 -39.13
N TRP A 468 31.71 51.41 -40.41
CA TRP A 468 31.79 50.24 -41.28
C TRP A 468 33.20 50.18 -41.87
N PRO A 469 34.22 49.67 -41.11
CA PRO A 469 35.62 49.65 -41.54
C PRO A 469 35.79 48.82 -42.82
N GLU A 470 36.91 49.06 -43.55
CA GLU A 470 37.30 48.34 -44.74
C GLU A 470 37.94 46.99 -44.40
#